data_7a670bd15255528fe72775513874b6bf
#
_entry.id   7a670bd15255528fe72775513874b6bf
#
_cell.length_a   1.000
_cell.length_b   1.000
_cell.length_c   1.000
_cell.angle_alpha   90.00
_cell.angle_beta   90.00
_cell.angle_gamma   90.00
#
_symmetry.space_group_name_H-M   'P 1'
#
loop_
_entity.id
_entity.type
_entity.pdbx_description
1 polymer ?
#
loop_
_entity_poly.entity_id
_entity_poly.type
_entity_poly.pdbx_seq_one_letter_code
_entity_poly.pdbx_strand_id
1 'polypeptide(L)'
;AGDQKSADVEVLVDPPTHALNETVLEKLARPEDHQTAKQLVRVYLICERQDHPLLESNRARILRDHLLKRGLEVKLTLAEGDAAEFSRDNRQKLKQCDGVLLYWGGSRQGWFEERLNELTQAKGWRRNQAFSASAAYVADPPSPVKANFETREVEELIKQFDALDVNDERLLRFIARLEHIGNAE
;
A
#
# COMPACT_ATOMS: atom_id res chain seq x y z
N ALA A 1 33.90 -15.51 -85.81
CA ALA A 1 32.49 -15.33 -85.51
C ALA A 1 32.27 -15.47 -83.96
N GLY A 2 31.94 -14.42 -83.28
CA GLY A 2 31.68 -14.43 -81.86
C GLY A 2 31.45 -13.00 -81.43
N ASP A 3 30.19 -12.59 -81.43
CA ASP A 3 29.76 -11.25 -81.03
C ASP A 3 29.89 -11.07 -79.57
N GLN A 4 30.61 -10.03 -79.11
CA GLN A 4 30.60 -9.49 -77.80
C GLN A 4 29.43 -8.51 -77.68
N LYS A 5 28.46 -8.85 -76.86
CA LYS A 5 27.41 -7.97 -76.41
C LYS A 5 27.80 -7.34 -75.04
N SER A 6 28.10 -6.05 -75.15
CA SER A 6 28.33 -5.19 -74.01
C SER A 6 27.02 -5.07 -73.19
N ALA A 7 27.06 -5.36 -71.92
CA ALA A 7 25.94 -5.10 -71.02
C ALA A 7 26.22 -3.81 -70.25
N ASP A 8 25.39 -2.82 -70.46
CA ASP A 8 25.35 -1.57 -69.68
C ASP A 8 24.98 -1.88 -68.27
N VAL A 9 25.84 -1.47 -67.34
CA VAL A 9 25.58 -1.49 -65.92
C VAL A 9 24.94 -0.15 -65.54
N GLU A 10 23.65 -0.19 -65.29
CA GLU A 10 22.91 0.93 -64.80
C GLU A 10 23.25 1.08 -63.30
N VAL A 11 23.95 2.15 -62.97
CA VAL A 11 24.27 2.47 -61.55
C VAL A 11 23.02 3.08 -60.92
N LEU A 12 22.34 2.30 -60.12
CA LEU A 12 21.31 2.81 -59.20
C LEU A 12 21.97 3.68 -58.12
N VAL A 13 21.76 4.97 -58.22
CA VAL A 13 22.14 5.94 -57.18
C VAL A 13 21.10 5.90 -56.10
N ASP A 14 21.45 5.36 -54.92
CA ASP A 14 20.61 5.40 -53.75
C ASP A 14 20.37 6.87 -53.32
N PRO A 15 19.12 7.23 -52.95
CA PRO A 15 18.84 8.56 -52.43
C PRO A 15 19.42 8.71 -51.01
N PRO A 16 19.79 9.90 -50.59
CA PRO A 16 20.53 10.12 -49.34
C PRO A 16 19.67 9.77 -48.13
N THR A 17 20.21 8.91 -47.30
CA THR A 17 19.66 8.36 -46.04
C THR A 17 19.45 9.40 -44.93
N HIS A 18 19.63 10.69 -45.22
CA HIS A 18 19.53 11.76 -44.19
C HIS A 18 18.12 12.26 -43.91
N ALA A 19 17.14 12.00 -44.74
CA ALA A 19 15.78 12.51 -44.54
C ALA A 19 14.91 11.64 -43.60
N LEU A 20 15.34 10.39 -43.31
CA LEU A 20 14.58 9.48 -42.46
C LEU A 20 14.90 9.60 -40.96
N ASN A 21 16.06 10.17 -40.58
CA ASN A 21 16.47 10.26 -39.20
C ASN A 21 15.86 11.47 -38.44
N GLU A 22 15.53 12.56 -39.12
CA GLU A 22 14.89 13.71 -38.41
C GLU A 22 13.44 13.45 -38.05
N THR A 23 12.68 12.73 -38.87
CA THR A 23 11.27 12.44 -38.60
C THR A 23 11.08 11.41 -37.46
N VAL A 24 12.07 10.53 -37.22
CA VAL A 24 12.05 9.54 -36.16
C VAL A 24 12.46 10.17 -34.82
N LEU A 25 13.41 11.10 -34.84
CA LEU A 25 13.84 11.82 -33.62
C LEU A 25 12.80 12.82 -33.14
N GLU A 26 12.05 13.45 -34.05
CA GLU A 26 10.97 14.36 -33.67
C GLU A 26 9.74 13.65 -33.07
N LYS A 27 9.53 12.36 -33.42
CA LYS A 27 8.49 11.52 -32.79
C LYS A 27 8.88 10.95 -31.41
N LEU A 28 10.18 10.93 -31.07
CA LEU A 28 10.68 10.48 -29.78
C LEU A 28 10.79 11.63 -28.78
N ALA A 29 10.69 12.87 -29.22
CA ALA A 29 10.66 14.06 -28.37
C ALA A 29 9.23 14.52 -28.03
N ARG A 30 8.28 13.59 -27.86
CA ARG A 30 7.09 13.92 -27.08
C ARG A 30 7.56 14.04 -25.64
N PRO A 31 7.30 15.17 -24.95
CA PRO A 31 7.45 15.20 -23.53
C PRO A 31 6.55 14.08 -23.01
N GLU A 32 7.15 13.03 -22.47
CA GLU A 32 6.43 12.12 -21.63
C GLU A 32 5.75 13.00 -20.60
N ASP A 33 4.43 13.02 -20.62
CA ASP A 33 3.64 13.50 -19.52
C ASP A 33 4.22 12.79 -18.29
N HIS A 34 5.08 13.48 -17.57
CA HIS A 34 5.37 13.15 -16.19
C HIS A 34 4.07 13.39 -15.43
N GLN A 35 3.08 12.52 -15.66
CA GLN A 35 2.12 12.23 -14.62
C GLN A 35 2.98 11.71 -13.49
N THR A 36 3.31 12.61 -12.58
CA THR A 36 3.88 12.30 -11.28
C THR A 36 3.03 11.16 -10.75
N ALA A 37 3.60 9.95 -10.77
CA ALA A 37 2.90 8.77 -10.31
C ALA A 37 2.59 9.04 -8.84
N LYS A 38 1.34 9.43 -8.54
CA LYS A 38 0.90 9.73 -7.18
C LYS A 38 1.32 8.56 -6.32
N GLN A 39 2.26 8.80 -5.42
CA GLN A 39 2.80 7.75 -4.57
C GLN A 39 1.66 7.21 -3.71
N LEU A 40 1.28 5.95 -3.93
CA LEU A 40 0.21 5.32 -3.18
C LEU A 40 0.63 5.18 -1.72
N VAL A 41 -0.10 5.81 -0.83
CA VAL A 41 0.10 5.73 0.62
C VAL A 41 -0.33 4.34 1.10
N ARG A 42 0.57 3.64 1.77
CA ARG A 42 0.42 2.25 2.18
C ARG A 42 -0.01 2.14 3.63
N VAL A 43 -1.13 1.50 3.86
CA VAL A 43 -1.65 1.18 5.20
C VAL A 43 -1.52 -0.31 5.45
N TYR A 44 -0.90 -0.70 6.54
CA TYR A 44 -0.87 -2.08 6.98
C TYR A 44 -2.00 -2.32 7.99
N LEU A 45 -3.02 -3.07 7.57
CA LEU A 45 -4.12 -3.52 8.42
C LEU A 45 -3.73 -4.87 9.04
N ILE A 46 -3.44 -4.84 10.34
CA ILE A 46 -3.04 -6.00 11.13
C ILE A 46 -4.26 -6.58 11.83
N CYS A 47 -4.60 -7.82 11.53
CA CYS A 47 -5.68 -8.56 12.16
C CYS A 47 -5.29 -10.01 12.40
N GLU A 48 -5.89 -10.65 13.40
CA GLU A 48 -5.75 -12.08 13.60
C GLU A 48 -6.48 -12.85 12.49
N ARG A 49 -6.09 -14.10 12.28
CA ARG A 49 -6.63 -14.95 11.21
C ARG A 49 -8.16 -15.01 11.21
N GLN A 50 -8.78 -15.13 12.37
CA GLN A 50 -10.25 -15.20 12.51
C GLN A 50 -10.95 -13.89 12.14
N ASP A 51 -10.26 -12.76 12.22
CA ASP A 51 -10.77 -11.44 11.89
C ASP A 51 -10.31 -10.97 10.49
N HIS A 52 -9.68 -11.87 9.71
CA HIS A 52 -9.05 -11.51 8.45
C HIS A 52 -10.07 -10.98 7.42
N PRO A 53 -9.80 -9.84 6.74
CA PRO A 53 -10.74 -9.20 5.82
C PRO A 53 -11.17 -10.03 4.61
N LEU A 54 -10.45 -11.10 4.29
CA LEU A 54 -10.82 -12.04 3.23
C LEU A 54 -11.91 -13.03 3.66
N LEU A 55 -12.18 -13.15 4.96
CA LEU A 55 -13.30 -13.94 5.47
C LEU A 55 -14.59 -13.17 5.26
N GLU A 56 -15.66 -13.90 4.93
CA GLU A 56 -16.97 -13.31 4.71
C GLU A 56 -17.52 -12.69 6.00
N SER A 57 -18.18 -11.55 5.86
CA SER A 57 -19.01 -10.91 6.91
C SER A 57 -18.27 -10.36 8.12
N ASN A 58 -17.02 -9.93 8.02
CA ASN A 58 -16.37 -9.28 9.15
C ASN A 58 -16.18 -7.76 8.94
N ARG A 59 -16.10 -7.01 10.05
CA ARG A 59 -15.93 -5.55 10.04
C ARG A 59 -14.57 -5.12 9.51
N ALA A 60 -13.54 -5.93 9.67
CA ALA A 60 -12.22 -5.66 9.13
C ALA A 60 -12.27 -5.54 7.59
N ARG A 61 -13.16 -6.30 6.93
CA ARG A 61 -13.41 -6.18 5.48
C ARG A 61 -14.02 -4.81 5.13
N ILE A 62 -15.05 -4.39 5.87
CA ILE A 62 -15.70 -3.10 5.62
C ILE A 62 -14.71 -1.95 5.84
N LEU A 63 -13.90 -2.05 6.89
CA LEU A 63 -12.85 -1.09 7.19
C LEU A 63 -11.79 -1.04 6.08
N ARG A 64 -11.31 -2.19 5.62
CA ARG A 64 -10.40 -2.29 4.46
C ARG A 64 -11.00 -1.62 3.22
N ASP A 65 -12.25 -1.96 2.89
CA ASP A 65 -12.92 -1.44 1.70
C ASP A 65 -13.13 0.08 1.79
N HIS A 66 -13.37 0.60 3.01
CA HIS A 66 -13.42 2.04 3.25
C HIS A 66 -12.06 2.71 2.99
N LEU A 67 -10.96 2.15 3.48
CA LEU A 67 -9.60 2.67 3.24
C LEU A 67 -9.24 2.64 1.75
N LEU A 68 -9.58 1.55 1.04
CA LEU A 68 -9.38 1.44 -0.42
C LEU A 68 -10.16 2.51 -1.19
N LYS A 69 -11.42 2.78 -0.81
CA LYS A 69 -12.24 3.85 -1.41
C LYS A 69 -11.66 5.25 -1.21
N ARG A 70 -10.84 5.44 -0.18
CA ARG A 70 -10.07 6.67 0.08
C ARG A 70 -8.77 6.77 -0.73
N GLY A 71 -8.50 5.79 -1.60
CA GLY A 71 -7.31 5.77 -2.45
C GLY A 71 -6.04 5.30 -1.73
N LEU A 72 -6.16 4.67 -0.56
CA LEU A 72 -5.05 4.10 0.18
C LEU A 72 -4.76 2.67 -0.29
N GLU A 73 -3.49 2.28 -0.37
CA GLU A 73 -3.08 0.90 -0.62
C GLU A 73 -3.10 0.11 0.69
N VAL A 74 -4.01 -0.85 0.82
CA VAL A 74 -4.14 -1.64 2.05
C VAL A 74 -3.38 -2.95 1.93
N LYS A 75 -2.35 -3.11 2.77
CA LYS A 75 -1.64 -4.38 2.97
C LYS A 75 -2.31 -5.14 4.12
N LEU A 76 -2.47 -6.46 3.97
CA LEU A 76 -3.09 -7.32 4.98
C LEU A 76 -2.05 -8.25 5.60
N THR A 77 -2.29 -8.72 6.83
CA THR A 77 -1.59 -9.87 7.41
C THR A 77 -1.70 -11.09 6.49
N LEU A 78 -0.76 -12.03 6.55
CA LEU A 78 -0.93 -13.30 5.85
C LEU A 78 -2.14 -14.05 6.42
N ALA A 79 -2.97 -14.60 5.54
CA ALA A 79 -4.09 -15.46 5.94
C ALA A 79 -3.61 -16.88 6.31
N GLU A 80 -2.53 -17.35 5.67
CA GLU A 80 -1.95 -18.69 5.81
C GLU A 80 -0.43 -18.61 5.83
N GLY A 81 0.21 -19.55 6.51
CA GLY A 81 1.65 -19.64 6.63
C GLY A 81 2.10 -20.16 8.00
N ASP A 82 3.38 -20.44 8.15
CA ASP A 82 3.98 -20.78 9.44
C ASP A 82 4.40 -19.52 10.24
N ALA A 83 4.77 -19.70 11.51
CA ALA A 83 5.12 -18.59 12.41
C ALA A 83 6.32 -17.76 11.91
N ALA A 84 7.28 -18.40 11.23
CA ALA A 84 8.46 -17.72 10.70
C ALA A 84 8.12 -16.89 9.45
N GLU A 85 7.22 -17.38 8.62
CA GLU A 85 6.69 -16.65 7.47
C GLU A 85 5.88 -15.43 7.92
N PHE A 86 4.99 -15.59 8.91
CA PHE A 86 4.24 -14.48 9.51
C PHE A 86 5.17 -13.40 10.06
N SER A 87 6.19 -13.80 10.82
CA SER A 87 7.12 -12.85 11.43
C SER A 87 7.92 -12.06 10.37
N ARG A 88 8.39 -12.74 9.33
CA ARG A 88 9.12 -12.08 8.22
C ARG A 88 8.24 -11.13 7.44
N ASP A 89 7.04 -11.56 7.06
CA ASP A 89 6.07 -10.77 6.31
C ASP A 89 5.63 -9.54 7.10
N ASN A 90 5.26 -9.73 8.37
CA ASN A 90 4.88 -8.66 9.29
C ASN A 90 6.00 -7.60 9.42
N ARG A 91 7.23 -8.04 9.66
CA ARG A 91 8.38 -7.15 9.75
C ARG A 91 8.64 -6.39 8.45
N GLN A 92 8.48 -7.03 7.30
CA GLN A 92 8.64 -6.40 6.01
C GLN A 92 7.57 -5.33 5.77
N LYS A 93 6.29 -5.64 6.03
CA LYS A 93 5.17 -4.71 5.87
C LYS A 93 5.29 -3.53 6.80
N LEU A 94 5.64 -3.75 8.08
CA LEU A 94 5.90 -2.68 9.04
C LEU A 94 7.02 -1.73 8.63
N LYS A 95 8.01 -2.20 7.87
CA LYS A 95 9.08 -1.33 7.34
C LYS A 95 8.65 -0.52 6.12
N GLN A 96 7.68 -1.00 5.36
CA GLN A 96 7.31 -0.45 4.06
C GLN A 96 6.03 0.38 4.07
N CYS A 97 5.17 0.24 5.09
CA CYS A 97 3.92 0.98 5.18
C CYS A 97 4.12 2.39 5.72
N ASP A 98 3.26 3.30 5.31
CA ASP A 98 3.22 4.69 5.78
C ASP A 98 2.37 4.82 7.04
N GLY A 99 1.30 4.01 7.13
CA GLY A 99 0.44 3.93 8.29
C GLY A 99 0.16 2.50 8.73
N VAL A 100 -0.26 2.36 9.98
CA VAL A 100 -0.61 1.07 10.57
C VAL A 100 -1.94 1.15 11.30
N LEU A 101 -2.79 0.15 11.07
CA LEU A 101 -4.08 0.00 11.72
C LEU A 101 -4.17 -1.40 12.32
N LEU A 102 -4.13 -1.49 13.64
CA LEU A 102 -4.25 -2.75 14.37
C LEU A 102 -5.72 -3.02 14.71
N TYR A 103 -6.28 -4.10 14.22
CA TYR A 103 -7.67 -4.48 14.42
C TYR A 103 -7.81 -5.54 15.51
N TRP A 104 -8.62 -5.26 16.52
CA TRP A 104 -8.97 -6.17 17.59
C TRP A 104 -10.45 -6.56 17.53
N GLY A 105 -10.76 -7.65 16.87
CA GLY A 105 -12.08 -8.27 16.78
C GLY A 105 -12.22 -9.41 17.77
N GLY A 106 -12.41 -10.63 17.27
CA GLY A 106 -12.54 -11.83 18.10
C GLY A 106 -11.24 -12.31 18.75
N SER A 107 -10.09 -11.70 18.43
CA SER A 107 -8.78 -12.12 18.92
C SER A 107 -8.61 -11.96 20.42
N ARG A 108 -7.69 -12.77 20.99
CA ARG A 108 -7.36 -12.73 22.42
C ARG A 108 -6.56 -11.46 22.75
N GLN A 109 -6.77 -10.93 23.95
CA GLN A 109 -6.05 -9.74 24.45
C GLN A 109 -4.53 -9.88 24.32
N GLY A 110 -3.97 -11.02 24.72
CA GLY A 110 -2.51 -11.23 24.66
C GLY A 110 -1.95 -11.14 23.24
N TRP A 111 -2.69 -11.59 22.23
CA TRP A 111 -2.30 -11.42 20.82
C TRP A 111 -2.28 -9.93 20.44
N PHE A 112 -3.30 -9.19 20.83
CA PHE A 112 -3.40 -7.78 20.52
C PHE A 112 -2.28 -6.96 21.18
N GLU A 113 -1.99 -7.23 22.46
CA GLU A 113 -0.90 -6.58 23.20
C GLU A 113 0.47 -6.91 22.61
N GLU A 114 0.68 -8.15 22.17
CA GLU A 114 1.90 -8.54 21.46
C GLU A 114 2.09 -7.72 20.17
N ARG A 115 1.03 -7.54 19.39
CA ARG A 115 1.09 -6.72 18.18
C ARG A 115 1.35 -5.24 18.49
N LEU A 116 0.77 -4.68 19.54
CA LEU A 116 1.08 -3.32 19.99
C LEU A 116 2.57 -3.16 20.35
N ASN A 117 3.12 -4.12 21.08
CA ASN A 117 4.54 -4.14 21.42
C ASN A 117 5.42 -4.19 20.16
N GLU A 118 5.03 -4.98 19.15
CA GLU A 118 5.74 -5.01 17.87
C GLU A 118 5.72 -3.65 17.15
N LEU A 119 4.61 -2.91 17.20
CA LEU A 119 4.55 -1.56 16.64
C LEU A 119 5.56 -0.61 17.30
N THR A 120 5.70 -0.72 18.63
CA THR A 120 6.69 0.06 19.38
C THR A 120 8.12 -0.29 18.95
N GLN A 121 8.41 -1.60 18.79
CA GLN A 121 9.71 -2.06 18.31
C GLN A 121 9.97 -1.64 16.85
N ALA A 122 8.94 -1.68 16.01
CA ALA A 122 9.04 -1.31 14.59
C ALA A 122 9.47 0.14 14.38
N LYS A 123 9.15 1.05 15.30
CA LYS A 123 9.67 2.44 15.29
C LYS A 123 11.19 2.48 15.27
N GLY A 124 11.86 1.57 15.99
CA GLY A 124 13.32 1.43 15.99
C GLY A 124 13.89 0.79 14.71
N TRP A 125 13.10 -0.03 13.98
CA TRP A 125 13.58 -0.71 12.77
C TRP A 125 13.51 0.16 11.52
N ARG A 126 12.74 1.22 11.53
CA ARG A 126 12.42 2.06 10.36
C ARG A 126 13.48 3.12 10.02
N ARG A 127 14.69 3.03 10.57
CA ARG A 127 15.77 3.95 10.21
C ARG A 127 15.29 5.39 10.01
N ASN A 128 14.81 6.05 11.05
CA ASN A 128 14.44 7.47 11.06
C ASN A 128 13.03 7.85 10.51
N GLN A 129 12.22 6.93 10.05
CA GLN A 129 10.84 7.26 9.70
C GLN A 129 9.86 6.66 10.70
N ALA A 130 9.17 7.50 11.47
CA ALA A 130 7.99 7.09 12.22
C ALA A 130 6.84 6.73 11.26
N PHE A 131 5.84 5.98 11.74
CA PHE A 131 4.59 5.89 11.01
C PHE A 131 3.98 7.29 10.90
N SER A 132 3.45 7.63 9.75
CA SER A 132 2.75 8.89 9.54
C SER A 132 1.41 8.92 10.26
N ALA A 133 0.80 7.74 10.43
CA ALA A 133 -0.36 7.54 11.28
C ALA A 133 -0.36 6.13 11.88
N SER A 134 -0.79 6.02 13.13
CA SER A 134 -0.98 4.74 13.81
C SER A 134 -2.29 4.72 14.58
N ALA A 135 -3.07 3.64 14.43
CA ALA A 135 -4.33 3.48 15.13
C ALA A 135 -4.56 2.05 15.58
N ALA A 136 -5.34 1.91 16.65
CA ALA A 136 -5.92 0.66 17.07
C ALA A 136 -7.45 0.74 16.98
N TYR A 137 -8.04 -0.23 16.29
CA TYR A 137 -9.49 -0.35 16.13
C TYR A 137 -9.99 -1.52 16.95
N VAL A 138 -10.74 -1.22 18.01
CA VAL A 138 -11.31 -2.22 18.94
C VAL A 138 -12.77 -2.44 18.59
N ALA A 139 -13.06 -3.65 18.09
CA ALA A 139 -14.37 -4.06 17.59
C ALA A 139 -15.05 -5.08 18.50
N ASP A 140 -16.25 -5.50 18.11
CA ASP A 140 -16.97 -6.62 18.71
C ASP A 140 -16.15 -7.93 18.74
N PRO A 141 -16.47 -8.87 19.62
CA PRO A 141 -17.49 -8.75 20.67
C PRO A 141 -17.05 -7.79 21.78
N PRO A 142 -18.00 -7.04 22.38
CA PRO A 142 -17.70 -6.17 23.51
C PRO A 142 -17.27 -6.99 24.73
N SER A 143 -16.35 -6.44 25.49
CA SER A 143 -15.96 -7.01 26.79
C SER A 143 -15.51 -5.89 27.73
N PRO A 144 -15.56 -6.11 29.06
CA PRO A 144 -15.05 -5.13 30.02
C PRO A 144 -13.58 -4.75 29.77
N VAL A 145 -12.78 -5.71 29.33
CA VAL A 145 -11.37 -5.49 28.99
C VAL A 145 -11.24 -4.52 27.81
N LYS A 146 -11.97 -4.75 26.73
CA LYS A 146 -11.96 -3.89 25.56
C LYS A 146 -12.51 -2.49 25.85
N ALA A 147 -13.61 -2.43 26.61
CA ALA A 147 -14.24 -1.16 26.99
C ALA A 147 -13.28 -0.27 27.79
N ASN A 148 -12.54 -0.87 28.73
CA ASN A 148 -11.59 -0.17 29.60
C ASN A 148 -10.16 -0.11 29.05
N PHE A 149 -9.91 -0.68 27.87
CA PHE A 149 -8.58 -0.70 27.28
C PHE A 149 -8.12 0.71 26.93
N GLU A 150 -6.91 1.08 27.33
CA GLU A 150 -6.26 2.34 27.01
C GLU A 150 -4.82 2.05 26.60
N THR A 151 -4.30 2.82 25.62
CA THR A 151 -2.91 2.70 25.17
C THR A 151 -2.38 4.04 24.69
N ARG A 152 -1.06 4.22 24.78
CA ARG A 152 -0.33 5.36 24.21
C ARG A 152 0.62 4.93 23.10
N GLU A 153 0.59 3.68 22.71
CA GLU A 153 1.48 3.10 21.70
C GLU A 153 1.05 3.46 20.28
N VAL A 154 -0.22 3.82 20.11
CA VAL A 154 -0.80 4.34 18.87
C VAL A 154 -1.38 5.74 19.09
N GLU A 155 -1.51 6.50 18.00
CA GLU A 155 -2.01 7.87 18.06
C GLU A 155 -3.53 7.94 18.26
N GLU A 156 -4.25 7.02 17.62
CA GLU A 156 -5.71 6.96 17.71
C GLU A 156 -6.18 5.60 18.24
N LEU A 157 -7.00 5.63 19.28
CA LEU A 157 -7.68 4.44 19.80
C LEU A 157 -9.18 4.56 19.49
N ILE A 158 -9.66 3.74 18.57
CA ILE A 158 -11.04 3.74 18.06
C ILE A 158 -11.78 2.55 18.69
N LYS A 159 -12.88 2.79 19.39
CA LYS A 159 -13.69 1.73 20.01
C LYS A 159 -15.09 1.75 19.43
N GLN A 160 -15.48 0.71 18.70
CA GLN A 160 -16.78 0.59 18.05
C GLN A 160 -17.29 -0.86 18.20
N PHE A 161 -18.26 -1.08 19.07
CA PHE A 161 -18.75 -2.42 19.36
C PHE A 161 -20.03 -2.80 18.62
N ASP A 162 -20.87 -1.81 18.25
CA ASP A 162 -22.17 -2.10 17.63
C ASP A 162 -22.09 -2.17 16.08
N ALA A 163 -21.65 -1.10 15.44
CA ALA A 163 -21.50 -1.00 14.01
C ALA A 163 -20.24 -0.22 13.64
N LEU A 164 -19.72 -0.45 12.44
CA LEU A 164 -18.63 0.37 11.93
C LEU A 164 -19.19 1.75 11.57
N ASP A 165 -18.75 2.77 12.29
CA ASP A 165 -18.99 4.16 11.92
C ASP A 165 -17.76 4.70 11.16
N VAL A 166 -17.91 4.86 9.86
CA VAL A 166 -16.86 5.40 8.99
C VAL A 166 -16.65 6.91 9.16
N ASN A 167 -17.58 7.59 9.86
CA ASN A 167 -17.50 9.01 10.16
C ASN A 167 -16.96 9.29 11.57
N ASP A 168 -16.51 8.27 12.29
CA ASP A 168 -15.84 8.44 13.58
C ASP A 168 -14.67 9.41 13.46
N GLU A 169 -14.61 10.42 14.31
CA GLU A 169 -13.59 11.48 14.24
C GLU A 169 -12.16 10.95 14.35
N ARG A 170 -11.93 9.90 15.13
CA ARG A 170 -10.60 9.30 15.31
C ARG A 170 -10.18 8.54 14.05
N LEU A 171 -11.13 7.81 13.44
CA LEU A 171 -10.88 7.14 12.16
C LEU A 171 -10.59 8.17 11.06
N LEU A 172 -11.36 9.25 11.01
CA LEU A 172 -11.16 10.33 10.04
C LEU A 172 -9.82 11.04 10.26
N ARG A 173 -9.39 11.29 11.51
CA ARG A 173 -8.06 11.86 11.80
C ARG A 173 -6.92 10.94 11.33
N PHE A 174 -7.05 9.63 11.58
CA PHE A 174 -6.09 8.64 11.09
C PHE A 174 -5.97 8.70 9.57
N ILE A 175 -7.09 8.68 8.85
CA ILE A 175 -7.13 8.73 7.39
C ILE A 175 -6.57 10.07 6.87
N ALA A 176 -6.98 11.19 7.44
CA ALA A 176 -6.54 12.53 7.02
C ALA A 176 -5.02 12.71 7.10
N ARG A 177 -4.36 12.16 8.13
CA ARG A 177 -2.90 12.17 8.24
C ARG A 177 -2.22 11.42 7.09
N LEU A 178 -2.80 10.31 6.66
CA LEU A 178 -2.29 9.53 5.53
C LEU A 178 -2.51 10.23 4.20
N GLU A 179 -3.70 10.80 3.99
CA GLU A 179 -4.03 11.56 2.77
C GLU A 179 -3.14 12.80 2.61
N HIS A 180 -2.76 13.43 3.72
CA HIS A 180 -1.88 14.60 3.71
C HIS A 180 -0.50 14.29 3.11
N ILE A 181 0.04 13.12 3.34
CA ILE A 181 1.34 12.68 2.78
C ILE A 181 1.23 12.47 1.28
N GLY A 182 0.16 11.82 0.81
CA GLY A 182 -0.08 11.59 -0.60
C GLY A 182 -0.34 12.85 -1.42
N ASN A 183 -0.54 13.99 -0.76
CA ASN A 183 -0.80 15.29 -1.39
C ASN A 183 0.32 16.32 -1.11
N ALA A 184 1.40 15.95 -0.41
CA ALA A 184 2.46 16.88 0.03
C ALA A 184 3.62 17.01 -0.96
N GLU A 185 3.43 16.64 -2.25
CA GLU A 185 4.38 16.86 -3.35
C GLU A 185 3.91 17.92 -4.31
#